data_ef22439d1ad6c958d7494f694818aaaf
#
_entry.id   ef22439d1ad6c958d7494f694818aaaf
#
_cell.length_a   1.000
_cell.length_b   1.000
_cell.length_c   1.000
_cell.angle_alpha   90.00
_cell.angle_beta   90.00
_cell.angle_gamma   90.00
#
_symmetry.space_group_name_H-M   'P 1'
#
loop_
_entity.id
_entity.type
_entity.pdbx_description
1 polymer ?
#
loop_
_entity_poly.entity_id
_entity_poly.type
_entity_poly.pdbx_seq_one_letter_code
_entity_poly.pdbx_strand_id
1 'polypeptide(L)'
;PIYKNIEEFSNDVRLVFEWNTSEAEFELEFVNPDKRAYVFDHSLENNNELILQEKKMGYSSKLFFLEDIGNGEWLVNLTYKGNKKQVPTYLKLTTFYNWSKPNEKRKINVYKLELQDQKIRLLTVNKELPVFQN
;
A
#
# COMPACT_ATOMS: atom_id res chain seq x y z
N PRO A 1 23.96 -3.79 30.85
CA PRO A 1 23.05 -4.45 29.92
C PRO A 1 23.33 -3.96 28.50
N ILE A 2 23.60 -4.90 27.66
CA ILE A 2 23.80 -4.59 26.26
C ILE A 2 22.44 -4.35 25.67
N TYR A 3 22.09 -3.11 25.48
CA TYR A 3 20.93 -2.80 24.69
C TYR A 3 21.32 -3.07 23.25
N LYS A 4 20.91 -4.19 22.76
CA LYS A 4 20.92 -4.37 21.33
C LYS A 4 20.05 -3.26 20.74
N ASN A 5 20.61 -2.48 19.85
CA ASN A 5 19.86 -1.57 19.01
C ASN A 5 18.98 -2.40 18.07
N ILE A 6 18.07 -3.18 18.65
CA ILE A 6 17.00 -3.75 17.88
C ILE A 6 16.01 -2.60 17.75
N GLU A 7 15.93 -2.02 16.57
CA GLU A 7 14.85 -1.13 16.26
C GLU A 7 13.57 -1.96 16.38
N GLU A 8 12.94 -1.86 17.54
CA GLU A 8 11.67 -2.53 17.75
C GLU A 8 10.64 -1.94 16.83
N PHE A 9 9.95 -2.82 16.17
CA PHE A 9 8.85 -2.47 15.32
C PHE A 9 7.67 -2.05 16.19
N SER A 10 7.26 -0.79 16.10
CA SER A 10 6.02 -0.39 16.71
C SER A 10 4.86 -0.86 15.82
N ASN A 11 3.67 -1.01 16.40
CA ASN A 11 2.49 -1.43 15.63
C ASN A 11 1.95 -0.34 14.70
N ASP A 12 2.71 0.73 14.48
CA ASP A 12 2.26 1.86 13.67
C ASP A 12 2.93 1.82 12.29
N VAL A 13 2.29 1.13 11.37
CA VAL A 13 2.71 1.11 9.97
C VAL A 13 1.66 1.79 9.13
N ARG A 14 2.09 2.72 8.31
CA ARG A 14 1.22 3.47 7.40
C ARG A 14 1.63 3.24 5.97
N LEU A 15 0.65 3.02 5.12
CA LEU A 15 0.83 2.80 3.69
C LEU A 15 0.18 3.95 2.94
N VAL A 16 0.96 4.63 2.11
CA VAL A 16 0.44 5.68 1.24
C VAL A 16 0.56 5.22 -0.20
N PHE A 17 -0.57 5.06 -0.85
CA PHE A 17 -0.65 4.70 -2.26
C PHE A 17 -0.94 5.95 -3.07
N GLU A 18 -0.18 6.16 -4.13
CA GLU A 18 -0.38 7.25 -5.09
C GLU A 18 -0.35 6.67 -6.49
N TRP A 19 -1.30 7.06 -7.32
CA TRP A 19 -1.38 6.59 -8.71
C TRP A 19 -1.52 7.77 -9.65
N ASN A 20 -1.07 7.57 -10.88
CA ASN A 20 -0.90 8.66 -11.84
C ASN A 20 -2.15 8.99 -12.67
N THR A 21 -3.22 8.22 -12.54
CA THR A 21 -4.43 8.45 -13.32
C THR A 21 -5.68 7.95 -12.60
N SER A 22 -6.73 8.77 -12.57
CA SER A 22 -8.02 8.39 -12.00
C SER A 22 -8.75 7.32 -12.82
N GLU A 23 -8.34 7.08 -14.06
CA GLU A 23 -8.96 6.09 -14.93
C GLU A 23 -8.42 4.67 -14.71
N ALA A 24 -7.36 4.51 -13.91
CA ALA A 24 -6.84 3.20 -13.58
C ALA A 24 -7.83 2.45 -12.69
N GLU A 25 -8.12 1.21 -13.03
CA GLU A 25 -8.97 0.35 -12.20
C GLU A 25 -8.12 -0.75 -11.57
N PHE A 26 -8.20 -0.86 -10.26
CA PHE A 26 -7.43 -1.84 -9.51
C PHE A 26 -8.09 -2.15 -8.18
N GLU A 27 -7.71 -3.28 -7.61
CA GLU A 27 -8.16 -3.73 -6.30
C GLU A 27 -6.94 -3.93 -5.42
N LEU A 28 -6.97 -3.33 -4.23
CA LEU A 28 -5.99 -3.60 -3.18
C LEU A 28 -6.61 -4.55 -2.18
N GLU A 29 -5.88 -5.60 -1.83
CA GLU A 29 -6.30 -6.56 -0.82
C GLU A 29 -5.31 -6.56 0.32
N PHE A 30 -5.83 -6.38 1.53
CA PHE A 30 -5.03 -6.38 2.76
C PHE A 30 -5.43 -7.61 3.56
N VAL A 31 -4.50 -8.54 3.74
CA VAL A 31 -4.74 -9.75 4.53
C VAL A 31 -4.05 -9.60 5.87
N ASN A 32 -4.82 -9.58 6.95
CA ASN A 32 -4.29 -9.38 8.30
C ASN A 32 -3.65 -10.66 8.88
N PRO A 33 -2.99 -10.58 10.05
CA PRO A 33 -2.40 -11.77 10.67
C PRO A 33 -3.39 -12.90 10.98
N ASP A 34 -4.67 -12.59 11.15
CA ASP A 34 -5.74 -13.57 11.35
C ASP A 34 -6.31 -14.11 10.04
N LYS A 35 -5.68 -13.80 8.92
CA LYS A 35 -6.07 -14.23 7.57
C LYS A 35 -7.41 -13.68 7.09
N ARG A 36 -7.84 -12.54 7.63
CA ARG A 36 -8.99 -11.80 7.11
C ARG A 36 -8.54 -10.85 6.02
N ALA A 37 -9.30 -10.79 4.94
CA ALA A 37 -9.02 -9.91 3.83
C ALA A 37 -9.93 -8.68 3.86
N TYR A 38 -9.31 -7.52 3.62
CA TYR A 38 -10.00 -6.24 3.43
C TYR A 38 -9.67 -5.73 2.05
N VAL A 39 -10.67 -5.25 1.33
CA VAL A 39 -10.52 -4.87 -0.07
C VAL A 39 -10.83 -3.40 -0.27
N PHE A 40 -9.95 -2.71 -0.99
CA PHE A 40 -10.20 -1.39 -1.53
C PHE A 40 -10.29 -1.52 -3.05
N ASP A 41 -11.44 -1.18 -3.60
CA ASP A 41 -11.72 -1.32 -5.02
C ASP A 41 -11.77 0.06 -5.68
N HIS A 42 -10.77 0.36 -6.50
CA HIS A 42 -10.70 1.59 -7.27
C HIS A 42 -11.25 1.34 -8.67
N SER A 43 -12.56 1.50 -8.83
CA SER A 43 -13.24 1.29 -10.11
C SER A 43 -14.46 2.21 -10.22
N LEU A 44 -14.85 2.52 -11.44
CA LEU A 44 -16.06 3.32 -11.69
C LEU A 44 -17.32 2.62 -11.19
N GLU A 45 -17.33 1.30 -11.26
CA GLU A 45 -18.48 0.51 -10.82
C GLU A 45 -18.72 0.60 -9.31
N ASN A 46 -17.64 0.50 -8.53
CA ASN A 46 -17.74 0.38 -7.07
C ASN A 46 -17.35 1.66 -6.30
N ASN A 47 -16.63 2.59 -6.91
CA ASN A 47 -16.17 3.82 -6.27
C ASN A 47 -16.24 5.04 -7.19
N ASN A 48 -17.38 5.21 -7.83
CA ASN A 48 -17.60 6.29 -8.80
C ASN A 48 -17.34 7.69 -8.19
N GLU A 49 -17.82 7.92 -6.97
CA GLU A 49 -17.64 9.22 -6.30
C GLU A 49 -16.18 9.54 -6.07
N LEU A 50 -15.40 8.55 -5.63
CA LEU A 50 -13.97 8.72 -5.40
C LEU A 50 -13.25 9.10 -6.70
N ILE A 51 -13.54 8.41 -7.80
CA ILE A 51 -12.92 8.68 -9.09
C ILE A 51 -13.28 10.07 -9.59
N LEU A 52 -14.52 10.49 -9.43
CA LEU A 52 -14.93 11.84 -9.80
C LEU A 52 -14.22 12.90 -8.98
N GLN A 53 -13.99 12.68 -7.69
CA GLN A 53 -13.22 13.57 -6.85
C GLN A 53 -11.76 13.64 -7.30
N GLU A 54 -11.14 12.51 -7.62
CA GLU A 54 -9.76 12.47 -8.12
C GLU A 54 -9.61 13.29 -9.41
N LYS A 55 -10.54 13.14 -10.33
CA LYS A 55 -10.55 13.95 -11.57
C LYS A 55 -10.65 15.43 -11.29
N LYS A 56 -11.46 15.82 -10.33
CA LYS A 56 -11.68 17.20 -9.96
C LYS A 56 -10.46 17.80 -9.24
N MET A 57 -9.81 17.03 -8.38
CA MET A 57 -8.68 17.49 -7.59
C MET A 57 -7.34 17.39 -8.31
N GLY A 58 -7.26 16.56 -9.34
CA GLY A 58 -6.04 16.36 -10.13
C GLY A 58 -4.97 15.49 -9.50
N TYR A 59 -5.27 14.80 -8.41
CA TYR A 59 -4.36 13.83 -7.80
C TYR A 59 -5.13 12.64 -7.23
N SER A 60 -4.41 11.53 -7.03
CA SER A 60 -4.99 10.26 -6.61
C SER A 60 -4.11 9.65 -5.53
N SER A 61 -4.63 9.56 -4.32
CA SER A 61 -3.87 9.08 -3.17
C SER A 61 -4.79 8.46 -2.12
N LYS A 62 -4.31 7.44 -1.43
CA LYS A 62 -5.04 6.81 -0.34
C LYS A 62 -4.09 6.35 0.75
N LEU A 63 -4.46 6.61 2.00
CA LEU A 63 -3.71 6.23 3.20
C LEU A 63 -4.40 5.07 3.90
N PHE A 64 -3.63 4.07 4.29
CA PHE A 64 -4.09 2.94 5.09
C PHE A 64 -3.21 2.77 6.33
N PHE A 65 -3.82 2.30 7.41
CA PHE A 65 -3.13 1.96 8.66
C PHE A 65 -3.16 0.46 8.83
N LEU A 66 -2.02 -0.14 9.17
CA LEU A 66 -1.94 -1.54 9.55
C LEU A 66 -1.79 -1.64 11.05
N GLU A 67 -2.68 -2.41 11.68
CA GLU A 67 -2.69 -2.62 13.12
C GLU A 67 -2.35 -4.08 13.45
N ASP A 68 -1.99 -4.35 14.71
CA ASP A 68 -1.75 -5.69 15.24
C ASP A 68 -0.71 -6.53 14.48
N ILE A 69 0.43 -5.91 14.16
CA ILE A 69 1.49 -6.62 13.44
C ILE A 69 2.27 -7.57 14.35
N GLY A 70 2.11 -7.44 15.68
CA GLY A 70 2.92 -8.15 16.66
C GLY A 70 2.88 -9.67 16.61
N ASN A 71 1.81 -10.28 16.08
CA ASN A 71 1.57 -11.71 16.12
C ASN A 71 1.54 -12.39 14.75
N GLY A 72 2.03 -11.73 13.71
CA GLY A 72 1.99 -12.30 12.38
C GLY A 72 2.40 -11.29 11.32
N GLU A 73 1.87 -11.48 10.14
CA GLU A 73 2.20 -10.59 9.04
C GLU A 73 0.95 -10.10 8.32
N TRP A 74 1.06 -8.90 7.76
CA TRP A 74 0.09 -8.38 6.82
C TRP A 74 0.61 -8.62 5.41
N LEU A 75 -0.29 -9.03 4.53
CA LEU A 75 0.00 -9.19 3.11
C LEU A 75 -0.77 -8.12 2.34
N VAL A 76 -0.10 -7.43 1.44
CA VAL A 76 -0.72 -6.42 0.59
C VAL A 76 -0.62 -6.88 -0.86
N ASN A 77 -1.76 -7.12 -1.46
CA ASN A 77 -1.87 -7.62 -2.82
C ASN A 77 -2.59 -6.61 -3.70
N LEU A 78 -2.29 -6.64 -4.99
CA LEU A 78 -2.95 -5.80 -5.97
C LEU A 78 -3.38 -6.64 -7.17
N THR A 79 -4.60 -6.38 -7.64
CA THR A 79 -5.08 -6.88 -8.92
C THR A 79 -5.39 -5.69 -9.81
N TYR A 80 -4.63 -5.55 -10.91
CA TYR A 80 -4.85 -4.49 -11.89
C TYR A 80 -5.92 -4.91 -12.88
N LYS A 81 -6.91 -4.04 -13.12
CA LYS A 81 -8.04 -4.34 -14.00
C LYS A 81 -8.03 -3.53 -15.29
N GLY A 82 -7.06 -2.68 -15.48
CA GLY A 82 -6.89 -1.91 -16.70
C GLY A 82 -7.05 -0.42 -16.51
N ASN A 83 -6.93 0.30 -17.62
CA ASN A 83 -7.04 1.75 -17.67
C ASN A 83 -7.73 2.14 -18.95
N LYS A 84 -8.83 2.87 -18.86
CA LYS A 84 -9.60 3.34 -20.04
C LYS A 84 -8.79 4.33 -20.87
N LYS A 85 -7.92 5.10 -20.24
CA LYS A 85 -6.95 5.90 -20.98
C LYS A 85 -5.77 5.01 -21.34
N GLN A 86 -5.29 5.11 -22.57
CA GLN A 86 -4.16 4.31 -23.02
C GLN A 86 -2.84 4.96 -22.62
N VAL A 87 -2.68 5.18 -21.33
CA VAL A 87 -1.45 5.70 -20.74
C VAL A 87 -0.91 4.69 -19.74
N PRO A 88 0.40 4.60 -19.55
CA PRO A 88 0.95 3.70 -18.54
C PRO A 88 0.43 4.04 -17.15
N THR A 89 0.08 3.02 -16.40
CA THR A 89 -0.38 3.17 -15.02
C THR A 89 0.77 2.85 -14.07
N TYR A 90 1.09 3.82 -13.22
CA TYR A 90 2.10 3.66 -12.18
C TYR A 90 1.47 3.81 -10.81
N LEU A 91 1.88 2.95 -9.90
CA LEU A 91 1.48 3.00 -8.50
C LEU A 91 2.73 3.20 -7.64
N LYS A 92 2.72 4.23 -6.82
CA LYS A 92 3.78 4.48 -5.85
C LYS A 92 3.25 4.09 -4.47
N LEU A 93 3.99 3.20 -3.80
CA LEU A 93 3.68 2.80 -2.43
C LEU A 93 4.78 3.32 -1.51
N THR A 94 4.42 4.19 -0.59
CA THR A 94 5.31 4.62 0.48
C THR A 94 4.88 3.94 1.77
N THR A 95 5.78 3.16 2.36
CA THR A 95 5.55 2.46 3.61
C THR A 95 6.32 3.16 4.72
N PHE A 96 5.60 3.63 5.74
CA PHE A 96 6.19 4.25 6.93
C PHE A 96 6.15 3.26 8.08
N TYR A 97 7.33 2.94 8.60
CA TYR A 97 7.50 2.12 9.80
C TYR A 97 7.80 3.04 10.96
N ASN A 98 7.22 2.77 12.12
CA ASN A 98 7.40 3.59 13.33
C ASN A 98 7.02 5.06 13.09
N TRP A 99 5.85 5.26 12.50
CA TRP A 99 5.35 6.59 12.14
C TRP A 99 5.45 7.60 13.28
N SER A 100 5.96 8.78 12.96
CA SER A 100 6.17 9.92 13.88
C SER A 100 7.03 9.63 15.12
N LYS A 101 7.81 8.55 15.11
CA LYS A 101 8.76 8.23 16.18
C LYS A 101 10.18 8.57 15.74
N PRO A 102 11.13 8.75 16.71
CA PRO A 102 12.51 9.06 16.35
C PRO A 102 13.17 8.01 15.44
N ASN A 103 12.70 6.76 15.49
CA ASN A 103 13.20 5.67 14.65
C ASN A 103 12.31 5.40 13.43
N GLU A 104 11.57 6.40 12.98
CA GLU A 104 10.77 6.27 11.76
C GLU A 104 11.63 5.88 10.57
N LYS A 105 11.17 4.88 9.81
CA LYS A 105 11.77 4.45 8.55
C LYS A 105 10.72 4.50 7.46
N ARG A 106 11.16 4.79 6.25
CA ARG A 106 10.28 4.89 5.10
C ARG A 106 10.88 4.14 3.93
N LYS A 107 10.05 3.38 3.23
CA LYS A 107 10.44 2.68 2.02
C LYS A 107 9.50 3.05 0.88
N ILE A 108 10.06 3.36 -0.29
CA ILE A 108 9.28 3.75 -1.46
C ILE A 108 9.46 2.69 -2.54
N ASN A 109 8.34 2.20 -3.06
CA ASN A 109 8.31 1.27 -4.18
C ASN A 109 7.42 1.85 -5.27
N VAL A 110 7.86 1.76 -6.52
CA VAL A 110 7.07 2.19 -7.68
C VAL A 110 6.83 0.98 -8.56
N TYR A 111 5.58 0.76 -8.92
CA TYR A 111 5.15 -0.36 -9.75
C TYR A 111 4.53 0.16 -11.04
N LYS A 112 4.96 -0.40 -12.16
CA LYS A 112 4.26 -0.22 -13.42
C LYS A 112 3.22 -1.33 -13.56
N LEU A 113 1.96 -0.96 -13.67
CA LEU A 113 0.86 -1.93 -13.71
C LEU A 113 0.58 -2.30 -15.17
N GLU A 114 0.88 -3.54 -15.54
CA GLU A 114 0.76 -4.02 -16.92
C GLU A 114 -0.10 -5.27 -17.03
N LEU A 115 0.04 -6.22 -16.10
CA LEU A 115 -0.66 -7.50 -16.17
C LEU A 115 -2.05 -7.37 -15.56
N GLN A 116 -3.09 -7.53 -16.40
CA GLN A 116 -4.48 -7.46 -15.95
C GLN A 116 -4.93 -8.78 -15.34
N ASP A 117 -5.80 -8.65 -14.33
CA ASP A 117 -6.49 -9.77 -13.68
C ASP A 117 -5.56 -10.78 -13.01
N GLN A 118 -4.32 -10.39 -12.72
CA GLN A 118 -3.37 -11.17 -11.92
C GLN A 118 -3.17 -10.52 -10.57
N LYS A 119 -3.34 -11.31 -9.52
CA LYS A 119 -3.04 -10.85 -8.16
C LYS A 119 -1.53 -10.91 -7.92
N ILE A 120 -0.94 -9.77 -7.62
CA ILE A 120 0.50 -9.68 -7.31
C ILE A 120 0.69 -9.24 -5.86
N ARG A 121 1.76 -9.72 -5.24
CA ARG A 121 2.15 -9.30 -3.90
C ARG A 121 2.97 -8.01 -4.00
N LEU A 122 2.45 -6.92 -3.42
CA LEU A 122 3.19 -5.67 -3.35
C LEU A 122 4.11 -5.62 -2.14
N LEU A 123 3.64 -6.12 -1.00
CA LEU A 123 4.33 -5.93 0.26
C LEU A 123 3.92 -7.02 1.25
N THR A 124 4.90 -7.45 2.06
CA THR A 124 4.66 -8.23 3.27
C THR A 124 5.18 -7.43 4.44
N VAL A 125 4.33 -7.17 5.43
CA VAL A 125 4.72 -6.43 6.63
C VAL A 125 4.64 -7.36 7.82
N ASN A 126 5.77 -7.58 8.47
CA ASN A 126 5.85 -8.36 9.71
C ASN A 126 6.57 -7.51 10.77
N LYS A 127 6.80 -8.07 11.94
CA LYS A 127 7.44 -7.29 13.02
C LYS A 127 8.94 -7.04 12.83
N GLU A 128 9.53 -7.60 11.80
CA GLU A 128 10.92 -7.32 11.46
C GLU A 128 10.97 -6.18 10.45
N LEU A 129 11.76 -5.16 10.74
CA LEU A 129 11.95 -4.08 9.79
C LEU A 129 12.71 -4.62 8.57
N PRO A 130 12.30 -4.19 7.36
CA PRO A 130 13.06 -4.55 6.16
C PRO A 130 14.45 -3.93 6.21
N VAL A 131 15.37 -4.51 5.46
CA VAL A 131 16.72 -3.94 5.31
C VAL A 131 16.59 -2.69 4.45
N PHE A 132 17.02 -1.56 5.00
CA PHE A 132 17.08 -0.30 4.26
C PHE A 132 18.49 -0.12 3.73
N GLN A 133 18.62 0.08 2.43
CA GLN A 133 19.89 0.43 1.80
C GLN A 133 20.03 1.95 1.80
N ASN A 134 21.18 2.38 2.30
CA ASN A 134 21.54 3.79 2.25
C ASN A 134 22.01 4.18 0.85
#